data_ad1f8d61be0fb97eb92cdbcd25d3d933
#
_entry.id   ad1f8d61be0fb97eb92cdbcd25d3d933
#
_cell.length_a   1.000
_cell.length_b   1.000
_cell.length_c   1.000
_cell.angle_alpha   90.00
_cell.angle_beta   90.00
_cell.angle_gamma   90.00
#
_symmetry.space_group_name_H-M   'P 1'
#
loop_
_entity.id
_entity.type
_entity.pdbx_description
1 polymer ?
#
loop_
_entity_poly.entity_id
_entity_poly.type
_entity_poly.pdbx_seq_one_letter_code
_entity_poly.pdbx_strand_id
1 'polypeptide(L)'
;MYKMSKYIIRLDDACEKMDVEKWDRMEKLLDKYKVKPLVGVIPHCEDPMMDKYEFDAEFWKKVEIWKNKGWTIAMHGYNHVYGTPCGGMNPVNKRSEFAGLSYEEQAEKIERGWEILIDYGFHPEVFFAPSHTFDENTLKALKNKTTIRVISDTIASDVYKKDDFWFIPQQSGSVRKLPLKTVTFCYHPNTMTDKSFEILEAFLDSYQNRFTEYSELDLKKRNISLWDRLLQKIYFLKH
;
A
#
# COMPACT_ATOMS: atom_id res chain seq x y z
N MET A 1 5.19 27.02 14.34
CA MET A 1 6.19 26.25 13.59
C MET A 1 5.45 25.24 12.74
N TYR A 2 5.43 25.39 11.41
CA TYR A 2 4.80 24.39 10.52
C TYR A 2 5.62 23.09 10.62
N LYS A 3 5.00 22.03 11.15
CA LYS A 3 5.62 20.71 11.22
C LYS A 3 5.84 20.24 9.79
N MET A 4 7.09 19.95 9.41
CA MET A 4 7.44 19.51 8.07
C MET A 4 6.70 18.20 7.74
N SER A 5 6.28 18.03 6.48
CA SER A 5 5.64 16.79 6.00
C SER A 5 6.58 15.60 6.20
N LYS A 6 6.05 14.50 6.67
CA LYS A 6 6.69 13.17 6.63
C LYS A 6 6.27 12.47 5.34
N TYR A 7 7.23 11.86 4.66
CA TYR A 7 7.03 11.12 3.42
C TYR A 7 7.23 9.63 3.63
N ILE A 8 6.36 8.83 3.03
CA ILE A 8 6.42 7.37 3.04
C ILE A 8 6.44 6.90 1.59
N ILE A 9 7.28 5.93 1.29
CA ILE A 9 7.20 5.16 0.03
C ILE A 9 6.38 3.91 0.30
N ARG A 10 5.43 3.66 -0.57
CA ARG A 10 4.68 2.43 -0.68
C ARG A 10 4.90 1.84 -2.07
N LEU A 11 5.21 0.55 -2.13
CA LEU A 11 5.40 -0.22 -3.35
C LEU A 11 4.29 -1.25 -3.44
N ASP A 12 3.51 -1.19 -4.51
CA ASP A 12 2.40 -2.11 -4.77
C ASP A 12 2.81 -3.18 -5.78
N ASP A 13 2.07 -4.29 -5.81
CA ASP A 13 2.11 -5.36 -6.80
C ASP A 13 3.38 -6.23 -6.76
N ALA A 14 3.97 -6.48 -5.59
CA ALA A 14 5.01 -7.48 -5.45
C ALA A 14 4.41 -8.89 -5.47
N CYS A 15 4.82 -9.73 -6.40
CA CYS A 15 4.41 -11.13 -6.51
C CYS A 15 5.44 -11.95 -7.29
N GLU A 16 5.26 -13.28 -7.36
CA GLU A 16 6.15 -14.17 -8.09
C GLU A 16 6.25 -13.85 -9.59
N LYS A 17 5.27 -13.15 -10.15
CA LYS A 17 5.26 -12.66 -11.53
C LYS A 17 5.40 -11.15 -11.54
N MET A 18 6.60 -10.63 -11.31
CA MET A 18 6.88 -9.20 -11.31
C MET A 18 8.06 -8.87 -12.23
N ASP A 19 8.22 -7.60 -12.60
CA ASP A 19 9.39 -7.11 -13.36
C ASP A 19 10.62 -7.05 -12.43
N VAL A 20 11.34 -8.17 -12.34
CA VAL A 20 12.48 -8.33 -11.40
C VAL A 20 13.51 -7.23 -11.59
N GLU A 21 13.82 -6.82 -12.83
CA GLU A 21 14.83 -5.79 -13.10
C GLU A 21 14.42 -4.43 -12.51
N LYS A 22 13.14 -4.06 -12.67
CA LYS A 22 12.64 -2.80 -12.12
C LYS A 22 12.51 -2.84 -10.60
N TRP A 23 12.14 -3.99 -10.04
CA TRP A 23 12.12 -4.16 -8.58
C TRP A 23 13.54 -4.08 -7.99
N ASP A 24 14.53 -4.70 -8.63
CA ASP A 24 15.94 -4.58 -8.23
C ASP A 24 16.46 -3.15 -8.33
N ARG A 25 16.06 -2.44 -9.39
CA ARG A 25 16.38 -1.01 -9.55
C ARG A 25 15.76 -0.17 -8.44
N MET A 26 14.49 -0.41 -8.09
CA MET A 26 13.82 0.27 -7.00
C MET A 26 14.51 -0.03 -5.67
N GLU A 27 14.83 -1.28 -5.39
CA GLU A 27 15.53 -1.70 -4.18
C GLU A 27 16.86 -0.98 -4.05
N LYS A 28 17.73 -1.00 -5.09
CA LYS A 28 19.01 -0.30 -5.11
C LYS A 28 18.86 1.20 -4.89
N LEU A 29 17.83 1.81 -5.48
CA LEU A 29 17.56 3.24 -5.31
C LEU A 29 17.19 3.55 -3.87
N LEU A 30 16.27 2.81 -3.26
CA LEU A 30 15.84 3.04 -1.89
C LEU A 30 16.96 2.74 -0.87
N ASP A 31 17.76 1.70 -1.10
CA ASP A 31 18.93 1.37 -0.28
C ASP A 31 19.98 2.51 -0.29
N LYS A 32 20.24 3.11 -1.46
CA LYS A 32 21.14 4.27 -1.61
C LYS A 32 20.75 5.41 -0.68
N TYR A 33 19.46 5.67 -0.55
CA TYR A 33 18.93 6.75 0.28
C TYR A 33 18.49 6.30 1.68
N LYS A 34 18.68 5.02 2.02
CA LYS A 34 18.28 4.41 3.31
C LYS A 34 16.77 4.59 3.59
N VAL A 35 15.95 4.53 2.57
CA VAL A 35 14.49 4.62 2.68
C VAL A 35 13.91 3.21 2.75
N LYS A 36 13.10 2.94 3.76
CA LYS A 36 12.44 1.65 3.99
C LYS A 36 10.96 1.79 3.66
N PRO A 37 10.47 1.19 2.55
CA PRO A 37 9.10 1.32 2.12
C PRO A 37 8.13 0.39 2.87
N LEU A 38 6.83 0.65 2.67
CA LEU A 38 5.79 -0.35 2.78
C LEU A 38 5.78 -1.15 1.46
N VAL A 39 5.80 -2.47 1.51
CA VAL A 39 5.73 -3.33 0.32
C VAL A 39 4.46 -4.16 0.38
N GLY A 40 3.60 -3.99 -0.61
CA GLY A 40 2.40 -4.78 -0.80
C GLY A 40 2.71 -6.07 -1.55
N VAL A 41 2.65 -7.16 -0.83
CA VAL A 41 2.81 -8.49 -1.39
C VAL A 41 1.43 -9.05 -1.71
N ILE A 42 1.24 -9.50 -2.96
CA ILE A 42 0.06 -10.24 -3.39
C ILE A 42 0.30 -11.72 -3.04
N PRO A 43 -0.49 -12.31 -2.13
CA PRO A 43 -0.21 -13.66 -1.64
C PRO A 43 -0.33 -14.77 -2.70
N HIS A 44 -1.24 -14.60 -3.67
CA HIS A 44 -1.54 -15.57 -4.72
C HIS A 44 -1.93 -14.85 -6.01
N CYS A 45 -0.95 -14.35 -6.77
CA CYS A 45 -1.21 -13.49 -7.92
C CYS A 45 -1.84 -14.26 -9.10
N GLU A 46 -3.08 -13.89 -9.44
CA GLU A 46 -3.83 -14.37 -10.62
C GLU A 46 -4.16 -13.22 -11.59
N ASP A 47 -3.51 -12.05 -11.44
CA ASP A 47 -3.72 -10.92 -12.34
C ASP A 47 -3.15 -11.21 -13.74
N PRO A 48 -4.00 -11.27 -14.79
CA PRO A 48 -3.52 -11.51 -16.15
C PRO A 48 -2.51 -10.49 -16.66
N MET A 49 -2.50 -9.28 -16.08
CA MET A 49 -1.51 -8.26 -16.44
C MET A 49 -0.09 -8.62 -16.00
N MET A 50 0.05 -9.55 -15.06
CA MET A 50 1.34 -10.06 -14.58
C MET A 50 1.83 -11.28 -15.38
N ASP A 51 0.99 -11.94 -16.18
CA ASP A 51 1.36 -13.13 -16.97
C ASP A 51 2.44 -12.87 -18.03
N LYS A 52 2.73 -11.62 -18.33
CA LYS A 52 3.83 -11.22 -19.23
C LYS A 52 5.22 -11.34 -18.58
N TYR A 53 5.31 -11.51 -17.27
CA TYR A 53 6.56 -11.68 -16.55
C TYR A 53 6.79 -13.17 -16.23
N GLU A 54 8.05 -13.57 -16.20
CA GLU A 54 8.41 -14.92 -15.81
C GLU A 54 8.14 -15.15 -14.31
N PHE A 55 7.81 -16.39 -13.97
CA PHE A 55 7.61 -16.80 -12.58
C PHE A 55 8.97 -16.90 -11.87
N ASP A 56 9.13 -16.15 -10.79
CA ASP A 56 10.32 -16.15 -9.95
C ASP A 56 10.12 -17.08 -8.74
N ALA A 57 10.72 -18.26 -8.77
CA ALA A 57 10.68 -19.22 -7.66
C ALA A 57 11.40 -18.73 -6.39
N GLU A 58 12.26 -17.72 -6.50
CA GLU A 58 13.01 -17.14 -5.38
C GLU A 58 12.31 -15.91 -4.77
N PHE A 59 11.11 -15.57 -5.27
CA PHE A 59 10.37 -14.39 -4.81
C PHE A 59 10.24 -14.31 -3.28
N TRP A 60 9.85 -15.38 -2.63
CA TRP A 60 9.65 -15.39 -1.16
C TRP A 60 10.94 -15.19 -0.39
N LYS A 61 12.07 -15.66 -0.91
CA LYS A 61 13.41 -15.32 -0.34
C LYS A 61 13.73 -13.84 -0.50
N LYS A 62 13.32 -13.24 -1.63
CA LYS A 62 13.48 -11.80 -1.86
C LYS A 62 12.64 -11.00 -0.86
N VAL A 63 11.40 -11.40 -0.61
CA VAL A 63 10.54 -10.78 0.43
C VAL A 63 11.17 -10.89 1.82
N GLU A 64 11.78 -12.03 2.14
CA GLU A 64 12.52 -12.21 3.40
C GLU A 64 13.74 -11.26 3.51
N ILE A 65 14.49 -11.07 2.41
CA ILE A 65 15.57 -10.10 2.36
C ILE A 65 15.07 -8.69 2.62
N TRP A 66 13.95 -8.28 2.00
CA TRP A 66 13.34 -6.97 2.26
C TRP A 66 12.93 -6.80 3.72
N LYS A 67 12.27 -7.80 4.31
CA LYS A 67 11.93 -7.82 5.74
C LYS A 67 13.17 -7.63 6.62
N ASN A 68 14.25 -8.38 6.32
CA ASN A 68 15.50 -8.32 7.08
C ASN A 68 16.24 -6.97 6.94
N LYS A 69 16.01 -6.24 5.85
CA LYS A 69 16.45 -4.84 5.68
C LYS A 69 15.59 -3.84 6.45
N GLY A 70 14.50 -4.29 7.07
CA GLY A 70 13.54 -3.47 7.80
C GLY A 70 12.44 -2.85 6.93
N TRP A 71 12.23 -3.35 5.70
CA TRP A 71 11.05 -2.99 4.92
C TRP A 71 9.80 -3.58 5.57
N THR A 72 8.70 -2.85 5.55
CA THR A 72 7.45 -3.34 6.13
C THR A 72 6.66 -4.11 5.08
N ILE A 73 6.50 -5.41 5.31
CA ILE A 73 5.71 -6.27 4.44
C ILE A 73 4.23 -6.10 4.79
N ALA A 74 3.44 -5.74 3.81
CA ALA A 74 1.99 -5.55 3.92
C ALA A 74 1.25 -6.56 3.04
N MET A 75 0.04 -6.91 3.43
CA MET A 75 -0.86 -7.71 2.61
C MET A 75 -1.52 -6.85 1.55
N HIS A 76 -1.36 -7.20 0.26
CA HIS A 76 -1.94 -6.49 -0.87
C HIS A 76 -3.02 -7.35 -1.55
N GLY A 77 -4.20 -7.34 -0.97
CA GLY A 77 -5.29 -8.20 -1.42
C GLY A 77 -5.02 -9.69 -1.20
N TYR A 78 -5.60 -10.51 -2.08
CA TYR A 78 -5.40 -11.96 -2.14
C TYR A 78 -4.82 -12.37 -3.49
N ASN A 79 -5.58 -12.19 -4.58
CA ASN A 79 -5.18 -12.66 -5.90
C ASN A 79 -5.12 -11.57 -6.99
N HIS A 80 -5.39 -10.31 -6.63
CA HIS A 80 -5.36 -9.15 -7.52
C HIS A 80 -6.34 -9.21 -8.70
N VAL A 81 -7.45 -9.98 -8.55
CA VAL A 81 -8.50 -10.12 -9.57
C VAL A 81 -9.71 -9.27 -9.19
N TYR A 82 -10.10 -8.39 -10.11
CA TYR A 82 -11.19 -7.44 -9.90
C TYR A 82 -12.54 -8.06 -10.29
N GLY A 83 -13.40 -8.30 -9.30
CA GLY A 83 -14.72 -8.92 -9.47
C GLY A 83 -15.88 -7.95 -9.56
N THR A 84 -15.70 -6.68 -9.14
CA THR A 84 -16.80 -5.70 -9.09
C THR A 84 -16.38 -4.32 -9.57
N PRO A 85 -17.31 -3.45 -10.01
CA PRO A 85 -17.06 -2.04 -10.30
C PRO A 85 -17.19 -1.13 -9.07
N CYS A 86 -17.33 -1.68 -7.87
CA CYS A 86 -17.60 -0.91 -6.66
C CYS A 86 -16.33 -0.26 -6.11
N GLY A 87 -16.38 1.06 -5.86
CA GLY A 87 -15.27 1.79 -5.24
C GLY A 87 -15.26 1.74 -3.70
N GLY A 88 -16.36 1.34 -3.09
CA GLY A 88 -16.48 1.21 -1.63
C GLY A 88 -16.25 2.52 -0.87
N MET A 89 -15.46 2.44 0.21
CA MET A 89 -15.13 3.58 1.08
C MET A 89 -14.06 4.50 0.49
N ASN A 90 -13.31 4.04 -0.51
CA ASN A 90 -12.25 4.81 -1.16
C ASN A 90 -12.42 4.75 -2.69
N PRO A 91 -13.42 5.43 -3.26
CA PRO A 91 -13.87 5.26 -4.64
C PRO A 91 -12.97 5.99 -5.64
N VAL A 92 -11.68 5.69 -5.64
CA VAL A 92 -10.68 6.27 -6.56
C VAL A 92 -10.62 5.51 -7.89
N ASN A 93 -11.18 4.30 -7.92
CA ASN A 93 -11.28 3.46 -9.12
C ASN A 93 -12.65 2.79 -9.17
N LYS A 94 -13.09 2.44 -10.40
CA LYS A 94 -14.33 1.69 -10.67
C LYS A 94 -14.04 0.22 -10.92
N ARG A 95 -13.24 -0.38 -10.05
CA ARG A 95 -12.93 -1.82 -10.03
C ARG A 95 -12.46 -2.17 -8.63
N SER A 96 -12.81 -3.37 -8.15
CA SER A 96 -12.39 -3.84 -6.84
C SER A 96 -12.20 -5.34 -6.80
N GLU A 97 -11.23 -5.77 -6.02
CA GLU A 97 -11.10 -7.16 -5.60
C GLU A 97 -12.05 -7.49 -4.45
N PHE A 98 -12.43 -6.49 -3.64
CA PHE A 98 -13.19 -6.68 -2.40
C PHE A 98 -14.51 -5.93 -2.38
N ALA A 99 -14.50 -4.60 -2.52
CA ALA A 99 -15.69 -3.79 -2.35
C ALA A 99 -16.85 -4.24 -3.25
N GLY A 100 -18.03 -4.39 -2.65
CA GLY A 100 -19.24 -4.84 -3.33
C GLY A 100 -19.44 -6.36 -3.38
N LEU A 101 -18.46 -7.17 -2.92
CA LEU A 101 -18.65 -8.60 -2.67
C LEU A 101 -19.36 -8.81 -1.31
N SER A 102 -19.93 -9.99 -1.12
CA SER A 102 -20.46 -10.40 0.19
C SER A 102 -19.35 -10.45 1.25
N TYR A 103 -19.76 -10.41 2.51
CA TYR A 103 -18.79 -10.56 3.62
C TYR A 103 -18.07 -11.91 3.54
N GLU A 104 -18.78 -12.97 3.20
CA GLU A 104 -18.27 -14.33 3.14
C GLU A 104 -17.18 -14.45 2.07
N GLU A 105 -17.41 -13.93 0.87
CA GLU A 105 -16.42 -13.93 -0.22
C GLU A 105 -15.17 -13.12 0.16
N GLN A 106 -15.36 -11.93 0.76
CA GLN A 106 -14.24 -11.11 1.21
C GLN A 106 -13.46 -11.78 2.35
N ALA A 107 -14.17 -12.39 3.32
CA ALA A 107 -13.55 -13.08 4.43
C ALA A 107 -12.73 -14.30 3.99
N GLU A 108 -13.22 -15.07 3.02
CA GLU A 108 -12.49 -16.19 2.43
C GLU A 108 -11.19 -15.73 1.74
N LYS A 109 -11.26 -14.70 0.90
CA LYS A 109 -10.07 -14.14 0.24
C LYS A 109 -9.04 -13.64 1.25
N ILE A 110 -9.47 -12.88 2.25
CA ILE A 110 -8.61 -12.32 3.29
C ILE A 110 -7.97 -13.43 4.12
N GLU A 111 -8.72 -14.44 4.52
CA GLU A 111 -8.22 -15.58 5.29
C GLU A 111 -7.16 -16.36 4.51
N ARG A 112 -7.44 -16.73 3.27
CA ARG A 112 -6.48 -17.43 2.39
C ARG A 112 -5.20 -16.63 2.17
N GLY A 113 -5.32 -15.32 1.87
CA GLY A 113 -4.14 -14.48 1.67
C GLY A 113 -3.32 -14.31 2.95
N TRP A 114 -3.99 -14.23 4.10
CA TRP A 114 -3.34 -14.19 5.40
C TRP A 114 -2.59 -15.49 5.70
N GLU A 115 -3.24 -16.65 5.51
CA GLU A 115 -2.63 -17.97 5.74
C GLU A 115 -1.37 -18.17 4.91
N ILE A 116 -1.39 -17.82 3.62
CA ILE A 116 -0.21 -17.90 2.75
C ILE A 116 0.96 -17.07 3.33
N LEU A 117 0.70 -15.83 3.72
CA LEU A 117 1.75 -14.97 4.29
C LEU A 117 2.30 -15.52 5.61
N ILE A 118 1.43 -16.09 6.46
CA ILE A 118 1.84 -16.73 7.71
C ILE A 118 2.70 -17.98 7.44
N ASP A 119 2.33 -18.81 6.47
CA ASP A 119 3.07 -20.03 6.10
C ASP A 119 4.49 -19.70 5.61
N TYR A 120 4.67 -18.55 4.94
CA TYR A 120 6.00 -18.02 4.59
C TYR A 120 6.69 -17.25 5.73
N GLY A 121 6.12 -17.22 6.95
CA GLY A 121 6.72 -16.58 8.12
C GLY A 121 6.57 -15.07 8.17
N PHE A 122 5.62 -14.50 7.40
CA PHE A 122 5.30 -13.07 7.46
C PHE A 122 4.05 -12.84 8.31
N HIS A 123 4.10 -11.81 9.15
CA HIS A 123 3.00 -11.40 10.02
C HIS A 123 2.63 -9.94 9.74
N PRO A 124 1.95 -9.64 8.60
CA PRO A 124 1.68 -8.27 8.23
C PRO A 124 0.74 -7.58 9.20
N GLU A 125 1.07 -6.36 9.59
CA GLU A 125 0.21 -5.47 10.39
C GLU A 125 -0.59 -4.50 9.53
N VAL A 126 -0.18 -4.36 8.26
CA VAL A 126 -0.71 -3.39 7.30
C VAL A 126 -1.37 -4.11 6.13
N PHE A 127 -2.51 -3.59 5.73
CA PHE A 127 -3.23 -3.96 4.51
C PHE A 127 -3.44 -2.73 3.63
N PHE A 128 -3.39 -2.93 2.33
CA PHE A 128 -3.96 -2.02 1.36
C PHE A 128 -4.56 -2.79 0.18
N ALA A 129 -5.72 -2.32 -0.25
CA ALA A 129 -6.52 -3.04 -1.25
C ALA A 129 -5.96 -2.83 -2.66
N PRO A 130 -5.95 -3.86 -3.52
CA PRO A 130 -5.76 -3.67 -4.95
C PRO A 130 -6.72 -2.62 -5.49
N SER A 131 -6.21 -1.78 -6.42
CA SER A 131 -6.96 -0.63 -6.93
C SER A 131 -7.41 0.39 -5.87
N HIS A 132 -6.91 0.30 -4.64
CA HIS A 132 -7.23 1.16 -3.49
C HIS A 132 -8.70 1.08 -3.03
N THR A 133 -9.46 0.09 -3.46
CA THR A 133 -10.91 0.00 -3.26
C THR A 133 -11.28 -1.09 -2.25
N PHE A 134 -11.98 -0.70 -1.20
CA PHE A 134 -12.43 -1.57 -0.10
C PHE A 134 -13.70 -1.00 0.55
N ASP A 135 -14.41 -1.81 1.33
CA ASP A 135 -15.63 -1.41 2.02
C ASP A 135 -15.66 -1.86 3.49
N GLU A 136 -16.80 -1.70 4.16
CA GLU A 136 -16.95 -2.08 5.56
C GLU A 136 -16.86 -3.59 5.78
N ASN A 137 -17.28 -4.41 4.79
CA ASN A 137 -17.10 -5.86 4.85
C ASN A 137 -15.62 -6.24 4.81
N THR A 138 -14.80 -5.52 4.01
CA THR A 138 -13.34 -5.71 3.99
C THR A 138 -12.73 -5.48 5.38
N LEU A 139 -13.10 -4.37 6.03
CA LEU A 139 -12.61 -4.07 7.39
C LEU A 139 -13.08 -5.11 8.41
N LYS A 140 -14.34 -5.53 8.32
CA LYS A 140 -14.90 -6.57 9.18
C LYS A 140 -14.19 -7.92 8.99
N ALA A 141 -13.88 -8.29 7.74
CA ALA A 141 -13.15 -9.50 7.42
C ALA A 141 -11.71 -9.46 7.95
N LEU A 142 -10.98 -8.36 7.71
CA LEU A 142 -9.64 -8.14 8.28
C LEU A 142 -9.63 -8.25 9.81
N LYS A 143 -10.63 -7.64 10.47
CA LYS A 143 -10.75 -7.70 11.94
C LYS A 143 -10.94 -9.13 12.45
N ASN A 144 -11.76 -9.92 11.76
CA ASN A 144 -12.18 -11.24 12.22
C ASN A 144 -11.21 -12.36 11.83
N LYS A 145 -10.48 -12.20 10.71
CA LYS A 145 -9.65 -13.24 10.12
C LYS A 145 -8.15 -13.02 10.31
N THR A 146 -7.74 -11.82 10.71
CA THR A 146 -6.34 -11.44 10.80
C THR A 146 -6.03 -10.59 12.03
N THR A 147 -4.73 -10.37 12.28
CA THR A 147 -4.28 -9.38 13.27
C THR A 147 -4.06 -8.00 12.67
N ILE A 148 -4.30 -7.80 11.37
CA ILE A 148 -4.12 -6.51 10.69
C ILE A 148 -5.08 -5.47 11.26
N ARG A 149 -4.53 -4.29 11.63
CA ARG A 149 -5.31 -3.15 12.16
C ARG A 149 -4.86 -1.82 11.55
N VAL A 150 -4.06 -1.85 10.50
CA VAL A 150 -3.62 -0.65 9.79
C VAL A 150 -3.95 -0.76 8.31
N ILE A 151 -4.60 0.26 7.78
CA ILE A 151 -4.94 0.39 6.36
C ILE A 151 -4.08 1.51 5.76
N SER A 152 -3.29 1.21 4.73
CA SER A 152 -2.54 2.24 4.00
C SER A 152 -3.28 2.65 2.74
N ASP A 153 -4.40 3.33 2.95
CA ASP A 153 -5.25 3.89 1.89
C ASP A 153 -6.06 5.07 2.43
N THR A 154 -6.90 5.64 1.61
CA THR A 154 -7.73 6.83 1.84
C THR A 154 -6.99 8.16 1.71
N ILE A 155 -7.75 9.24 1.78
CA ILE A 155 -7.25 10.61 1.65
C ILE A 155 -7.45 11.33 2.98
N ALA A 156 -6.35 11.78 3.57
CA ALA A 156 -6.37 12.63 4.76
C ALA A 156 -5.09 13.46 4.84
N SER A 157 -5.02 14.41 5.77
CA SER A 157 -3.85 15.24 6.00
C SER A 157 -2.79 14.60 6.91
N ASP A 158 -3.18 13.56 7.64
CA ASP A 158 -2.33 12.88 8.62
C ASP A 158 -2.94 11.50 8.94
N VAL A 159 -2.17 10.62 9.57
CA VAL A 159 -2.65 9.34 10.12
C VAL A 159 -3.85 9.60 11.04
N TYR A 160 -4.89 8.78 10.94
CA TYR A 160 -6.07 8.86 11.79
C TYR A 160 -6.57 7.49 12.20
N LYS A 161 -7.38 7.45 13.26
CA LYS A 161 -8.06 6.25 13.72
C LYS A 161 -9.56 6.36 13.42
N LYS A 162 -10.14 5.31 12.87
CA LYS A 162 -11.59 5.12 12.76
C LYS A 162 -11.89 3.69 13.21
N ASP A 163 -12.81 3.55 14.16
CA ASP A 163 -13.15 2.27 14.77
C ASP A 163 -11.90 1.54 15.30
N ASP A 164 -11.69 0.30 14.89
CA ASP A 164 -10.55 -0.51 15.32
C ASP A 164 -9.31 -0.34 14.46
N PHE A 165 -9.36 0.50 13.40
CA PHE A 165 -8.30 0.63 12.43
C PHE A 165 -7.62 1.99 12.46
N TRP A 166 -6.29 2.01 12.25
CA TRP A 166 -5.54 3.18 11.86
C TRP A 166 -5.47 3.27 10.34
N PHE A 167 -5.53 4.48 9.83
CA PHE A 167 -5.44 4.77 8.40
C PHE A 167 -4.22 5.64 8.13
N ILE A 168 -3.30 5.12 7.33
CA ILE A 168 -2.17 5.87 6.76
C ILE A 168 -2.62 6.36 5.40
N PRO A 169 -2.85 7.67 5.21
CA PRO A 169 -3.40 8.17 3.97
C PRO A 169 -2.42 8.02 2.81
N GLN A 170 -2.94 7.69 1.62
CA GLN A 170 -2.21 7.59 0.37
C GLN A 170 -2.75 8.64 -0.61
N GLN A 171 -1.94 9.58 -1.06
CA GLN A 171 -2.45 10.75 -1.79
C GLN A 171 -1.88 10.89 -3.20
N SER A 172 -0.82 10.17 -3.55
CA SER A 172 -0.17 10.36 -4.85
C SER A 172 0.54 9.13 -5.36
N GLY A 173 0.43 8.88 -6.67
CA GLY A 173 1.21 7.88 -7.40
C GLY A 173 2.62 8.34 -7.79
N SER A 174 3.05 9.52 -7.38
CA SER A 174 4.40 10.04 -7.64
C SER A 174 4.79 11.10 -6.61
N VAL A 175 6.11 11.26 -6.41
CA VAL A 175 6.65 12.24 -5.47
C VAL A 175 6.33 13.67 -5.88
N ARG A 176 5.87 14.46 -4.92
CA ARG A 176 5.60 15.90 -5.04
C ARG A 176 5.43 16.54 -3.66
N LYS A 177 5.62 17.85 -3.58
CA LYS A 177 5.32 18.57 -2.35
C LYS A 177 3.81 18.70 -2.17
N LEU A 178 3.33 18.23 -1.04
CA LEU A 178 1.94 18.41 -0.61
C LEU A 178 1.93 19.06 0.78
N PRO A 179 1.02 20.01 1.05
CA PRO A 179 0.93 20.71 2.32
C PRO A 179 0.18 19.87 3.38
N LEU A 180 0.59 18.61 3.53
CA LEU A 180 -0.01 17.61 4.42
C LEU A 180 1.04 17.13 5.40
N LYS A 181 0.63 16.63 6.57
CA LYS A 181 1.57 16.19 7.61
C LYS A 181 2.22 14.85 7.28
N THR A 182 1.42 13.90 6.80
CA THR A 182 1.87 12.58 6.36
C THR A 182 1.44 12.38 4.91
N VAL A 183 2.38 12.03 4.05
CA VAL A 183 2.15 11.81 2.62
C VAL A 183 2.74 10.46 2.23
N THR A 184 1.91 9.59 1.69
CA THR A 184 2.36 8.32 1.10
C THR A 184 2.35 8.43 -0.41
N PHE A 185 3.50 8.12 -1.01
CA PHE A 185 3.69 7.99 -2.45
C PHE A 185 3.62 6.52 -2.82
N CYS A 186 2.62 6.13 -3.60
CA CYS A 186 2.41 4.77 -4.06
C CYS A 186 3.06 4.57 -5.43
N TYR A 187 4.00 3.66 -5.52
CA TYR A 187 4.66 3.28 -6.76
C TYR A 187 4.36 1.83 -7.13
N HIS A 188 4.26 1.59 -8.42
CA HIS A 188 4.12 0.25 -9.01
C HIS A 188 5.38 -0.01 -9.85
N PRO A 189 6.44 -0.61 -9.29
CA PRO A 189 7.72 -0.77 -10.01
C PRO A 189 7.55 -1.42 -11.38
N ASN A 190 6.65 -2.40 -11.51
CA ASN A 190 6.34 -3.10 -12.76
C ASN A 190 6.04 -2.16 -13.95
N THR A 191 5.46 -0.99 -13.68
CA THR A 191 5.01 -0.04 -14.71
C THR A 191 5.84 1.24 -14.75
N MET A 192 6.83 1.39 -13.88
CA MET A 192 7.69 2.59 -13.86
C MET A 192 8.51 2.71 -15.15
N THR A 193 8.67 3.94 -15.59
CA THR A 193 9.57 4.33 -16.68
C THR A 193 10.88 4.87 -16.13
N ASP A 194 11.93 4.97 -16.97
CA ASP A 194 13.20 5.60 -16.58
C ASP A 194 12.97 6.99 -16.01
N LYS A 195 12.09 7.76 -16.65
CA LYS A 195 11.72 9.09 -16.20
C LYS A 195 11.09 9.11 -14.80
N SER A 196 10.30 8.08 -14.47
CA SER A 196 9.70 7.94 -13.13
C SER A 196 10.76 7.68 -12.07
N PHE A 197 11.77 6.86 -12.38
CA PHE A 197 12.92 6.62 -11.49
C PHE A 197 13.76 7.87 -11.30
N GLU A 198 14.08 8.62 -12.36
CA GLU A 198 14.82 9.89 -12.29
C GLU A 198 14.12 10.91 -11.40
N ILE A 199 12.78 11.07 -11.56
CA ILE A 199 11.98 12.00 -10.75
C ILE A 199 12.00 11.58 -9.27
N LEU A 200 11.87 10.27 -9.00
CA LEU A 200 11.93 9.75 -7.63
C LEU A 200 13.31 10.01 -7.03
N GLU A 201 14.38 9.69 -7.74
CA GLU A 201 15.76 9.89 -7.28
C GLU A 201 16.05 11.36 -6.97
N ALA A 202 15.72 12.28 -7.86
CA ALA A 202 15.90 13.71 -7.64
C ALA A 202 15.12 14.24 -6.42
N PHE A 203 13.95 13.65 -6.15
CA PHE A 203 13.16 14.02 -4.99
C PHE A 203 13.76 13.42 -3.70
N LEU A 204 14.23 12.19 -3.73
CA LEU A 204 14.94 11.54 -2.62
C LEU A 204 16.19 12.34 -2.25
N ASP A 205 16.98 12.74 -3.24
CA ASP A 205 18.17 13.56 -3.06
C ASP A 205 17.86 14.89 -2.35
N SER A 206 16.77 15.55 -2.74
CA SER A 206 16.36 16.85 -2.21
C SER A 206 15.69 16.76 -0.83
N TYR A 207 15.05 15.64 -0.48
CA TYR A 207 14.15 15.51 0.68
C TYR A 207 14.39 14.26 1.52
N GLN A 208 15.55 13.63 1.46
CA GLN A 208 15.87 12.39 2.16
C GLN A 208 15.49 12.44 3.64
N ASN A 209 15.79 13.52 4.33
CA ASN A 209 15.52 13.71 5.76
C ASN A 209 14.03 13.83 6.13
N ARG A 210 13.14 13.80 5.16
CA ARG A 210 11.67 13.82 5.38
C ARG A 210 11.04 12.45 5.22
N PHE A 211 11.76 11.49 4.64
CA PHE A 211 11.27 10.14 4.54
C PHE A 211 11.34 9.46 5.91
N THR A 212 10.31 8.70 6.20
CA THR A 212 10.14 7.95 7.44
C THR A 212 9.64 6.55 7.10
N GLU A 213 9.96 5.59 7.94
CA GLU A 213 9.45 4.24 7.83
C GLU A 213 8.15 4.05 8.64
N TYR A 214 7.44 2.94 8.39
CA TYR A 214 6.19 2.63 9.08
C TYR A 214 6.36 2.57 10.60
N SER A 215 7.41 1.91 11.08
CA SER A 215 7.72 1.76 12.51
C SER A 215 7.92 3.08 13.27
N GLU A 216 8.24 4.17 12.55
CA GLU A 216 8.42 5.52 13.11
C GLU A 216 7.15 6.37 13.05
N LEU A 217 6.06 5.83 12.49
CA LEU A 217 4.81 6.55 12.42
C LEU A 217 4.15 6.63 13.79
N ASP A 218 3.70 7.81 14.12
CA ASP A 218 2.91 8.05 15.31
C ASP A 218 1.45 7.68 15.03
N LEU A 219 1.07 6.46 15.33
CA LEU A 219 -0.30 5.94 15.22
C LEU A 219 -1.22 6.51 16.31
N LYS A 220 -1.21 7.81 16.49
CA LYS A 220 -2.06 8.50 17.47
C LYS A 220 -3.55 8.27 17.20
N LYS A 221 -4.34 8.27 18.26
CA LYS A 221 -5.81 8.23 18.23
C LYS A 221 -6.38 9.59 17.77
N ARG A 222 -6.00 10.04 16.57
CA ARG A 222 -6.59 11.21 15.94
C ARG A 222 -7.83 10.78 15.16
N ASN A 223 -8.95 11.40 15.42
CA ASN A 223 -10.15 11.21 14.59
C ASN A 223 -9.99 11.96 13.25
N ILE A 224 -10.73 11.50 12.24
CA ILE A 224 -10.84 12.21 10.97
C ILE A 224 -11.44 13.61 11.20
N SER A 225 -10.77 14.65 10.69
CA SER A 225 -11.20 16.04 10.86
C SER A 225 -12.18 16.48 9.77
N LEU A 226 -12.84 17.62 9.98
CA LEU A 226 -13.68 18.23 8.93
C LEU A 226 -12.85 18.59 7.69
N TRP A 227 -11.58 18.99 7.88
CA TRP A 227 -10.64 19.26 6.80
C TRP A 227 -10.33 17.98 5.99
N ASP A 228 -10.09 16.85 6.65
CA ASP A 228 -9.86 15.58 5.96
C ASP A 228 -11.08 15.14 5.14
N ARG A 229 -12.29 15.32 5.68
CA ARG A 229 -13.54 15.04 4.95
C ARG A 229 -13.69 15.94 3.71
N LEU A 230 -13.31 17.19 3.80
CA LEU A 230 -13.29 18.11 2.67
C LEU A 230 -12.26 17.67 1.62
N LEU A 231 -11.04 17.30 2.05
CA LEU A 231 -10.00 16.77 1.17
C LEU A 231 -10.48 15.52 0.43
N GLN A 232 -11.10 14.56 1.13
CA GLN A 232 -11.71 13.37 0.54
C GLN A 232 -12.74 13.74 -0.52
N LYS A 233 -13.68 14.62 -0.18
CA LYS A 233 -14.73 15.04 -1.11
C LYS A 233 -14.15 15.68 -2.38
N ILE A 234 -13.17 16.58 -2.24
CA ILE A 234 -12.51 17.24 -3.38
C ILE A 234 -11.75 16.20 -4.23
N TYR A 235 -11.08 15.25 -3.60
CA TYR A 235 -10.30 14.23 -4.29
C TYR A 235 -11.21 13.29 -5.08
N PHE A 236 -12.26 12.77 -4.46
CA PHE A 236 -13.21 11.83 -5.09
C PHE A 236 -14.09 12.46 -6.19
N LEU A 237 -14.25 13.79 -6.18
CA LEU A 237 -14.93 14.48 -7.28
C LEU A 237 -14.08 14.57 -8.57
N LYS A 238 -12.77 14.29 -8.47
CA LYS A 238 -11.83 14.34 -9.61
C LYS A 238 -11.50 12.97 -10.18
N HIS A 239 -11.92 11.92 -9.51
CA HIS A 239 -11.76 10.51 -9.88
C HIS A 239 -13.10 9.83 -10.06
#